data_4bcc144b4da77aeea3e2817f221d0223
#
_entry.id   4bcc144b4da77aeea3e2817f221d0223
#
_cell.length_a   1.000
_cell.length_b   1.000
_cell.length_c   1.000
_cell.angle_alpha   90.00
_cell.angle_beta   90.00
_cell.angle_gamma   90.00
#
_symmetry.space_group_name_H-M   'P 1'
#
loop_
_entity.id
_entity.type
_entity.pdbx_description
1 polymer ?
#
loop_
_entity_poly.entity_id
_entity_poly.type
_entity_poly.pdbx_seq_one_letter_code
_entity_poly.pdbx_strand_id
1 'polypeptide(L)'
;MKIGKKIGGAMGSLLLALVLSGCAATTEPAVRAYLHEQQAYAEIRKGQLDLAEKDLKLALRDNPKEATILNNMAYIEFKEGDFRKAVGYLEQARVLRSDDNDEPYILNEARILLVQHQYQRALTLLALIEPRRAWPHGYRKMLAKALIKNGQNARAMAVLLENHDETPLLGQSVTR
;
A
#
# COMPACT_ATOMS: atom_id res chain seq x y z
N MET A 1 8.22 73.34 -7.51
CA MET A 1 8.96 72.56 -6.48
C MET A 1 8.18 71.28 -6.17
N LYS A 2 8.54 70.14 -6.79
CA LYS A 2 7.87 68.86 -6.58
C LYS A 2 8.87 67.88 -6.01
N ILE A 3 8.64 67.47 -4.78
CA ILE A 3 9.41 66.40 -4.09
C ILE A 3 8.58 65.13 -4.21
N GLY A 4 8.95 64.26 -5.13
CA GLY A 4 8.39 62.90 -5.23
C GLY A 4 9.25 61.92 -4.45
N LYS A 5 8.78 61.43 -3.32
CA LYS A 5 9.41 60.35 -2.56
C LYS A 5 9.13 59.01 -3.23
N LYS A 6 10.13 58.38 -3.80
CA LYS A 6 10.14 56.96 -4.12
C LYS A 6 10.36 56.16 -2.80
N ILE A 7 9.31 55.54 -2.28
CA ILE A 7 9.41 54.52 -1.27
C ILE A 7 8.64 53.31 -1.78
N GLY A 8 9.29 52.30 -2.29
CA GLY A 8 8.59 51.18 -2.85
C GLY A 8 9.48 50.10 -3.50
N GLY A 9 10.57 49.71 -2.86
CA GLY A 9 11.44 48.69 -3.46
C GLY A 9 12.00 47.63 -2.53
N ALA A 10 11.98 47.89 -1.22
CA ALA A 10 12.69 46.99 -0.26
C ALA A 10 11.81 46.04 0.52
N MET A 11 10.50 46.30 0.62
CA MET A 11 9.60 45.44 1.44
C MET A 11 9.09 44.23 0.68
N GLY A 12 9.02 44.25 -0.64
CA GLY A 12 8.53 43.13 -1.45
C GLY A 12 9.52 41.93 -1.49
N SER A 13 10.81 42.22 -1.49
CA SER A 13 11.85 41.19 -1.58
C SER A 13 12.05 40.45 -0.24
N LEU A 14 11.81 41.11 0.88
CA LEU A 14 11.96 40.47 2.20
C LEU A 14 10.81 39.50 2.52
N LEU A 15 9.60 39.86 2.10
CA LEU A 15 8.41 38.98 2.26
C LEU A 15 8.49 37.75 1.37
N LEU A 16 9.01 37.88 0.15
CA LEU A 16 9.17 36.73 -0.76
C LEU A 16 10.27 35.76 -0.28
N ALA A 17 11.36 36.30 0.32
CA ALA A 17 12.43 35.48 0.90
C ALA A 17 11.95 34.70 2.15
N LEU A 18 11.05 35.24 2.95
CA LEU A 18 10.48 34.58 4.12
C LEU A 18 9.53 33.43 3.72
N VAL A 19 8.77 33.59 2.64
CA VAL A 19 7.90 32.51 2.13
C VAL A 19 8.72 31.37 1.53
N LEU A 20 9.83 31.65 0.85
CA LEU A 20 10.70 30.63 0.26
C LEU A 20 11.58 29.92 1.28
N SER A 21 11.93 30.57 2.41
CA SER A 21 12.67 29.93 3.51
C SER A 21 11.76 29.07 4.42
N GLY A 22 10.48 29.32 4.44
CA GLY A 22 9.51 28.59 5.27
C GLY A 22 9.04 27.26 4.66
N CYS A 23 9.19 27.08 3.34
CA CYS A 23 8.69 25.87 2.65
C CYS A 23 9.65 24.67 2.69
N ALA A 24 10.85 24.81 3.22
CA ALA A 24 11.82 23.70 3.22
C ALA A 24 11.89 22.90 4.53
N ALA A 25 11.13 23.26 5.56
CA ALA A 25 11.45 22.79 6.90
C ALA A 25 10.36 22.06 7.68
N THR A 26 9.10 21.98 7.27
CA THR A 26 8.10 21.22 8.05
C THR A 26 7.02 20.59 7.19
N THR A 27 7.38 19.62 6.37
CA THR A 27 6.37 18.66 5.95
C THR A 27 5.93 17.92 7.22
N GLU A 28 4.64 18.00 7.55
CA GLU A 28 4.11 17.30 8.73
C GLU A 28 4.51 15.81 8.69
N PRO A 29 4.78 15.17 9.83
CA PRO A 29 5.17 13.77 9.89
C PRO A 29 4.23 12.86 9.10
N ALA A 30 2.92 13.10 9.18
CA ALA A 30 1.93 12.32 8.43
C ALA A 30 2.10 12.44 6.90
N VAL A 31 2.44 13.63 6.39
CA VAL A 31 2.70 13.83 4.96
C VAL A 31 3.98 13.13 4.53
N ARG A 32 5.05 13.19 5.35
CA ARG A 32 6.28 12.45 5.05
C ARG A 32 6.06 10.95 5.06
N ALA A 33 5.32 10.43 6.06
CA ALA A 33 4.96 9.03 6.13
C ALA A 33 4.23 8.58 4.87
N TYR A 34 3.23 9.34 4.44
CA TYR A 34 2.49 9.07 3.20
C TYR A 34 3.40 9.06 1.97
N LEU A 35 4.29 10.04 1.83
CA LEU A 35 5.21 10.10 0.67
C LEU A 35 6.16 8.90 0.64
N HIS A 36 6.73 8.50 1.78
CA HIS A 36 7.55 7.31 1.90
C HIS A 36 6.76 6.03 1.59
N GLU A 37 5.52 5.93 2.04
CA GLU A 37 4.66 4.79 1.74
C GLU A 37 4.38 4.69 0.23
N GLN A 38 4.04 5.81 -0.44
CA GLN A 38 3.82 5.83 -1.90
C GLN A 38 5.10 5.45 -2.67
N GLN A 39 6.26 5.91 -2.23
CA GLN A 39 7.54 5.54 -2.81
C GLN A 39 7.79 4.03 -2.65
N ALA A 40 7.64 3.51 -1.44
CA ALA A 40 7.80 2.09 -1.15
C ALA A 40 6.84 1.21 -1.99
N TYR A 41 5.61 1.65 -2.17
CA TYR A 41 4.66 0.95 -3.03
C TYR A 41 5.14 0.87 -4.48
N ALA A 42 5.69 1.96 -5.03
CA ALA A 42 6.27 1.97 -6.37
C ALA A 42 7.49 1.03 -6.48
N GLU A 43 8.31 0.95 -5.44
CA GLU A 43 9.49 0.08 -5.36
C GLU A 43 9.10 -1.40 -5.26
N ILE A 44 8.11 -1.74 -4.44
CA ILE A 44 7.51 -3.08 -4.36
C ILE A 44 7.09 -3.55 -5.76
N ARG A 45 6.43 -2.70 -6.53
CA ARG A 45 6.00 -3.03 -7.90
C ARG A 45 7.15 -3.28 -8.87
N LYS A 46 8.30 -2.63 -8.65
CA LYS A 46 9.54 -2.85 -9.40
C LYS A 46 10.35 -4.03 -8.88
N GLY A 47 9.95 -4.65 -7.77
CA GLY A 47 10.69 -5.72 -7.11
C GLY A 47 11.92 -5.23 -6.32
N GLN A 48 12.03 -3.94 -6.05
CA GLN A 48 13.11 -3.30 -5.30
C GLN A 48 12.83 -3.35 -3.79
N LEU A 49 12.80 -4.57 -3.22
CA LEU A 49 12.30 -4.81 -1.86
C LEU A 49 13.16 -4.11 -0.79
N ASP A 50 14.49 -4.08 -0.93
CA ASP A 50 15.38 -3.41 0.02
C ASP A 50 15.11 -1.90 0.12
N LEU A 51 14.84 -1.25 -1.02
CA LEU A 51 14.50 0.17 -1.06
C LEU A 51 13.13 0.41 -0.44
N ALA A 52 12.16 -0.41 -0.79
CA ALA A 52 10.81 -0.33 -0.23
C ALA A 52 10.82 -0.53 1.30
N GLU A 53 11.59 -1.48 1.82
CA GLU A 53 11.74 -1.69 3.25
C GLU A 53 12.29 -0.45 3.96
N LYS A 54 13.32 0.18 3.36
CA LYS A 54 13.91 1.41 3.89
C LYS A 54 12.89 2.55 3.97
N ASP A 55 12.12 2.76 2.90
CA ASP A 55 11.11 3.81 2.87
C ASP A 55 9.93 3.51 3.81
N LEU A 56 9.50 2.26 3.94
CA LEU A 56 8.49 1.88 4.94
C LEU A 56 8.97 2.07 6.38
N LYS A 57 10.25 1.82 6.68
CA LYS A 57 10.83 2.13 8.00
C LYS A 57 10.83 3.63 8.30
N LEU A 58 11.08 4.47 7.29
CA LEU A 58 10.97 5.92 7.42
C LEU A 58 9.50 6.34 7.64
N ALA A 59 8.58 5.79 6.86
CA ALA A 59 7.15 6.03 7.01
C ALA A 59 6.65 5.63 8.41
N LEU A 60 7.04 4.45 8.91
CA LEU A 60 6.64 3.94 10.23
C LEU A 60 7.21 4.78 11.38
N ARG A 61 8.40 5.38 11.21
CA ARG A 61 8.97 6.32 12.18
C ARG A 61 8.13 7.59 12.29
N ASP A 62 7.63 8.09 11.16
CA ASP A 62 6.85 9.33 11.10
C ASP A 62 5.36 9.09 11.44
N ASN A 63 4.82 7.88 11.16
CA ASN A 63 3.48 7.45 11.55
C ASN A 63 3.47 5.99 12.06
N PRO A 64 3.79 5.76 13.35
CA PRO A 64 3.97 4.40 13.89
C PRO A 64 2.67 3.60 14.07
N LYS A 65 1.52 4.22 13.88
CA LYS A 65 0.20 3.57 14.03
C LYS A 65 -0.54 3.37 12.71
N GLU A 66 0.16 3.48 11.59
CA GLU A 66 -0.45 3.29 10.27
C GLU A 66 -0.44 1.81 9.90
N ALA A 67 -1.63 1.23 9.89
CA ALA A 67 -1.80 -0.19 9.61
C ALA A 67 -1.37 -0.59 8.20
N THR A 68 -1.54 0.28 7.20
CA THR A 68 -1.16 0.04 5.81
C THR A 68 0.35 -0.12 5.65
N ILE A 69 1.14 0.66 6.39
CA ILE A 69 2.61 0.56 6.40
C ILE A 69 3.03 -0.83 6.91
N LEU A 70 2.44 -1.28 8.03
CA LEU A 70 2.73 -2.61 8.60
C LEU A 70 2.30 -3.74 7.67
N ASN A 71 1.17 -3.58 6.99
CA ASN A 71 0.72 -4.54 5.98
C ASN A 71 1.69 -4.63 4.78
N ASN A 72 2.27 -3.51 4.35
CA ASN A 72 3.28 -3.48 3.31
C ASN A 72 4.61 -4.09 3.79
N MET A 73 5.01 -3.88 5.05
CA MET A 73 6.16 -4.58 5.67
C MET A 73 5.94 -6.09 5.69
N ALA A 74 4.74 -6.54 6.06
CA ALA A 74 4.39 -7.96 6.03
C ALA A 74 4.54 -8.57 4.63
N TYR A 75 4.16 -7.83 3.59
CA TYR A 75 4.36 -8.27 2.21
C TYR A 75 5.84 -8.42 1.84
N ILE A 76 6.70 -7.49 2.24
CA ILE A 76 8.15 -7.58 2.01
C ILE A 76 8.72 -8.81 2.71
N GLU A 77 8.47 -8.98 4.00
CA GLU A 77 8.96 -10.14 4.76
C GLU A 77 8.46 -11.47 4.17
N PHE A 78 7.20 -11.49 3.68
CA PHE A 78 6.69 -12.64 2.94
C PHE A 78 7.52 -12.92 1.67
N LYS A 79 7.87 -11.89 0.91
CA LYS A 79 8.66 -12.02 -0.32
C LYS A 79 10.09 -12.48 -0.05
N GLU A 80 10.65 -12.11 1.09
CA GLU A 80 11.97 -12.52 1.58
C GLU A 80 11.96 -13.92 2.22
N GLY A 81 10.77 -14.47 2.49
CA GLY A 81 10.60 -15.80 3.08
C GLY A 81 10.58 -15.82 4.61
N ASP A 82 10.64 -14.67 5.27
CA ASP A 82 10.47 -14.58 6.72
C ASP A 82 8.99 -14.51 7.09
N PHE A 83 8.33 -15.68 6.99
CA PHE A 83 6.89 -15.80 7.29
C PHE A 83 6.55 -15.46 8.74
N ARG A 84 7.50 -15.63 9.67
CA ARG A 84 7.27 -15.31 11.09
C ARG A 84 7.14 -13.80 11.28
N LYS A 85 8.05 -13.03 10.72
CA LYS A 85 7.96 -11.57 10.77
C LYS A 85 6.75 -11.06 10.01
N ALA A 86 6.45 -11.63 8.83
CA ALA A 86 5.28 -11.27 8.06
C ALA A 86 3.99 -11.41 8.88
N VAL A 87 3.81 -12.52 9.60
CA VAL A 87 2.67 -12.72 10.51
C VAL A 87 2.67 -11.68 11.63
N GLY A 88 3.83 -11.42 12.25
CA GLY A 88 3.95 -10.43 13.32
C GLY A 88 3.52 -9.01 12.88
N TYR A 89 3.89 -8.60 11.67
CA TYR A 89 3.44 -7.32 11.11
C TYR A 89 1.93 -7.30 10.80
N LEU A 90 1.36 -8.39 10.28
CA LEU A 90 -0.08 -8.48 10.03
C LEU A 90 -0.89 -8.43 11.34
N GLU A 91 -0.43 -9.07 12.40
CA GLU A 91 -1.08 -9.01 13.72
C GLU A 91 -1.08 -7.59 14.28
N GLN A 92 0.05 -6.89 14.19
CA GLN A 92 0.14 -5.47 14.58
C GLN A 92 -0.80 -4.60 13.73
N ALA A 93 -0.79 -4.78 12.41
CA ALA A 93 -1.66 -4.03 11.50
C ALA A 93 -3.14 -4.26 11.86
N ARG A 94 -3.54 -5.50 12.17
CA ARG A 94 -4.91 -5.84 12.55
C ARG A 94 -5.40 -5.13 13.80
N VAL A 95 -4.51 -4.91 14.78
CA VAL A 95 -4.84 -4.18 16.02
C VAL A 95 -5.00 -2.68 15.77
N LEU A 96 -4.23 -2.11 14.84
CA LEU A 96 -4.19 -0.68 14.57
C LEU A 96 -5.20 -0.23 13.50
N ARG A 97 -5.77 -1.18 12.77
CA ARG A 97 -6.67 -0.89 11.66
C ARG A 97 -7.93 -0.19 12.14
N SER A 98 -8.25 0.92 11.47
CA SER A 98 -9.44 1.73 11.72
C SER A 98 -10.44 1.75 10.57
N ASP A 99 -10.07 1.15 9.43
CA ASP A 99 -10.89 1.10 8.22
C ASP A 99 -11.56 -0.27 8.05
N ASP A 100 -12.66 -0.30 7.32
CA ASP A 100 -13.40 -1.51 6.99
C ASP A 100 -12.81 -2.24 5.77
N ASN A 101 -11.69 -1.75 5.20
CA ASN A 101 -11.08 -2.36 4.04
C ASN A 101 -10.11 -3.47 4.43
N ASP A 102 -10.64 -4.65 4.65
CA ASP A 102 -9.88 -5.85 5.03
C ASP A 102 -9.11 -6.50 3.88
N GLU A 103 -9.42 -6.16 2.64
CA GLU A 103 -8.92 -6.86 1.46
C GLU A 103 -7.39 -6.97 1.36
N PRO A 104 -6.58 -5.89 1.53
CA PRO A 104 -5.12 -6.01 1.45
C PRO A 104 -4.54 -6.94 2.53
N TYR A 105 -5.12 -6.94 3.72
CA TYR A 105 -4.69 -7.78 4.85
C TYR A 105 -5.05 -9.23 4.61
N ILE A 106 -6.28 -9.51 4.16
CA ILE A 106 -6.75 -10.83 3.76
C ILE A 106 -5.83 -11.43 2.69
N LEU A 107 -5.44 -10.65 1.68
CA LEU A 107 -4.58 -11.11 0.60
C LEU A 107 -3.19 -11.50 1.11
N ASN A 108 -2.59 -10.71 1.99
CA ASN A 108 -1.27 -11.01 2.55
C ASN A 108 -1.32 -12.22 3.49
N GLU A 109 -2.34 -12.33 4.33
CA GLU A 109 -2.52 -13.52 5.18
C GLU A 109 -2.76 -14.78 4.34
N ALA A 110 -3.59 -14.70 3.31
CA ALA A 110 -3.84 -15.83 2.41
C ALA A 110 -2.56 -16.29 1.70
N ARG A 111 -1.67 -15.38 1.28
CA ARG A 111 -0.36 -15.74 0.72
C ARG A 111 0.47 -16.59 1.68
N ILE A 112 0.54 -16.19 2.94
CA ILE A 112 1.27 -16.92 3.98
C ILE A 112 0.65 -18.29 4.19
N LEU A 113 -0.68 -18.39 4.33
CA LEU A 113 -1.39 -19.66 4.49
C LEU A 113 -1.16 -20.61 3.32
N LEU A 114 -1.13 -20.11 2.09
CA LEU A 114 -0.86 -20.91 0.89
C LEU A 114 0.56 -21.49 0.86
N VAL A 115 1.55 -20.75 1.38
CA VAL A 115 2.93 -21.24 1.49
C VAL A 115 3.07 -22.25 2.63
N GLN A 116 2.34 -22.06 3.72
CA GLN A 116 2.27 -22.98 4.85
C GLN A 116 1.40 -24.23 4.57
N HIS A 117 0.91 -24.41 3.34
CA HIS A 117 0.04 -25.52 2.93
C HIS A 117 -1.32 -25.56 3.67
N GLN A 118 -1.73 -24.47 4.30
CA GLN A 118 -3.01 -24.36 5.02
C GLN A 118 -4.14 -23.96 4.06
N TYR A 119 -4.35 -24.76 3.04
CA TYR A 119 -5.20 -24.43 1.89
C TYR A 119 -6.66 -24.18 2.24
N GLN A 120 -7.22 -24.97 3.17
CA GLN A 120 -8.61 -24.79 3.60
C GLN A 120 -8.79 -23.46 4.33
N ARG A 121 -7.86 -23.06 5.19
CA ARG A 121 -7.89 -21.77 5.87
C ARG A 121 -7.74 -20.61 4.89
N ALA A 122 -6.81 -20.74 3.92
CA ALA A 122 -6.65 -19.76 2.86
C ALA A 122 -7.95 -19.59 2.05
N LEU A 123 -8.64 -20.71 1.73
CA LEU A 123 -9.91 -20.66 1.01
C LEU A 123 -11.00 -19.95 1.81
N THR A 124 -11.15 -20.27 3.10
CA THR A 124 -12.11 -19.61 3.98
C THR A 124 -11.84 -18.10 4.06
N LEU A 125 -10.57 -17.73 4.19
CA LEU A 125 -10.18 -16.32 4.28
C LEU A 125 -10.44 -15.56 2.98
N LEU A 126 -10.04 -16.13 1.85
CA LEU A 126 -10.28 -15.53 0.52
C LEU A 126 -11.78 -15.38 0.20
N ALA A 127 -12.63 -16.26 0.75
CA ALA A 127 -14.08 -16.16 0.57
C ALA A 127 -14.73 -14.94 1.26
N LEU A 128 -13.99 -14.25 2.16
CA LEU A 128 -14.45 -13.00 2.78
C LEU A 128 -14.37 -11.81 1.80
N ILE A 129 -13.56 -11.92 0.76
CA ILE A 129 -13.49 -10.89 -0.28
C ILE A 129 -14.71 -11.05 -1.18
N GLU A 130 -15.60 -10.07 -1.14
CA GLU A 130 -16.79 -10.07 -1.98
C GLU A 130 -16.44 -9.99 -3.47
N PRO A 131 -17.19 -10.72 -4.33
CA PRO A 131 -17.03 -10.60 -5.78
C PRO A 131 -17.31 -9.17 -6.22
N ARG A 132 -16.30 -8.52 -6.79
CA ARG A 132 -16.39 -7.18 -7.35
C ARG A 132 -16.25 -7.23 -8.86
N ARG A 133 -16.58 -6.13 -9.51
CA ARG A 133 -16.42 -5.96 -10.96
C ARG A 133 -14.96 -6.17 -11.42
N ALA A 134 -13.99 -5.93 -10.54
CA ALA A 134 -12.58 -6.25 -10.72
C ALA A 134 -12.04 -6.90 -9.45
N TRP A 135 -11.37 -8.03 -9.60
CA TRP A 135 -10.71 -8.72 -8.50
C TRP A 135 -9.36 -8.06 -8.16
N PRO A 136 -8.94 -8.05 -6.88
CA PRO A 136 -7.60 -7.61 -6.52
C PRO A 136 -6.53 -8.38 -7.28
N HIS A 137 -5.40 -7.72 -7.56
CA HIS A 137 -4.31 -8.35 -8.26
C HIS A 137 -3.83 -9.65 -7.57
N GLY A 138 -3.79 -10.72 -8.32
CA GLY A 138 -3.36 -12.03 -7.83
C GLY A 138 -4.41 -12.81 -7.03
N TYR A 139 -5.56 -12.23 -6.66
CA TYR A 139 -6.63 -12.90 -5.92
C TYR A 139 -7.07 -14.20 -6.62
N ARG A 140 -7.41 -14.13 -7.90
CA ARG A 140 -7.88 -15.30 -8.67
C ARG A 140 -6.87 -16.44 -8.68
N LYS A 141 -5.58 -16.12 -8.82
CA LYS A 141 -4.50 -17.12 -8.79
C LYS A 141 -4.39 -17.78 -7.41
N MET A 142 -4.54 -16.99 -6.34
CA MET A 142 -4.53 -17.52 -4.97
C MET A 142 -5.76 -18.39 -4.69
N LEU A 143 -6.95 -17.92 -5.08
CA LEU A 143 -8.19 -18.66 -4.94
C LEU A 143 -8.16 -19.98 -5.72
N ALA A 144 -7.75 -19.94 -6.98
CA ALA A 144 -7.60 -21.14 -7.81
C ALA A 144 -6.59 -22.12 -7.20
N LYS A 145 -5.44 -21.65 -6.71
CA LYS A 145 -4.46 -22.49 -6.01
C LYS A 145 -5.05 -23.16 -4.77
N ALA A 146 -5.77 -22.40 -3.94
CA ALA A 146 -6.43 -22.94 -2.77
C ALA A 146 -7.48 -24.01 -3.14
N LEU A 147 -8.31 -23.74 -4.16
CA LEU A 147 -9.32 -24.66 -4.66
C LEU A 147 -8.71 -25.97 -5.20
N ILE A 148 -7.68 -25.88 -6.05
CA ILE A 148 -6.97 -27.06 -6.59
C ILE A 148 -6.43 -27.93 -5.46
N LYS A 149 -5.76 -27.31 -4.49
CA LYS A 149 -5.15 -28.03 -3.36
C LYS A 149 -6.17 -28.60 -2.38
N ASN A 150 -7.42 -28.13 -2.42
CA ASN A 150 -8.57 -28.71 -1.71
C ASN A 150 -9.40 -29.68 -2.58
N GLY A 151 -8.90 -30.09 -3.75
CA GLY A 151 -9.57 -31.04 -4.63
C GLY A 151 -10.77 -30.47 -5.44
N GLN A 152 -10.99 -29.15 -5.39
CA GLN A 152 -12.13 -28.46 -6.03
C GLN A 152 -11.79 -27.97 -7.45
N ASN A 153 -11.31 -28.88 -8.31
CA ASN A 153 -10.74 -28.53 -9.61
C ASN A 153 -11.73 -27.84 -10.56
N ALA A 154 -12.99 -28.27 -10.58
CA ALA A 154 -14.01 -27.65 -11.42
C ALA A 154 -14.26 -26.17 -11.05
N ARG A 155 -14.31 -25.85 -9.76
CA ARG A 155 -14.43 -24.47 -9.27
C ARG A 155 -13.20 -23.63 -9.59
N ALA A 156 -12.00 -24.21 -9.45
CA ALA A 156 -10.77 -23.53 -9.82
C ALA A 156 -10.73 -23.16 -11.31
N MET A 157 -11.16 -24.07 -12.17
CA MET A 157 -11.27 -23.79 -13.61
C MET A 157 -12.26 -22.66 -13.90
N ALA A 158 -13.43 -22.65 -13.26
CA ALA A 158 -14.40 -21.57 -13.41
C ALA A 158 -13.78 -20.22 -13.04
N VAL A 159 -13.10 -20.12 -11.88
CA VAL A 159 -12.41 -18.89 -11.43
C VAL A 159 -11.35 -18.42 -12.41
N LEU A 160 -10.61 -19.33 -13.05
CA LEU A 160 -9.54 -18.97 -14.00
C LEU A 160 -10.11 -18.57 -15.37
N LEU A 161 -11.27 -19.11 -15.77
CA LEU A 161 -11.92 -18.85 -17.07
C LEU A 161 -12.82 -17.61 -17.03
N GLU A 162 -13.19 -17.10 -15.86
CA GLU A 162 -13.91 -15.85 -15.76
C GLU A 162 -13.08 -14.73 -16.36
N ASN A 163 -13.46 -14.26 -17.56
CA ASN A 163 -12.83 -13.14 -18.26
C ASN A 163 -13.27 -11.79 -17.62
N HIS A 164 -12.79 -11.53 -16.44
CA HIS A 164 -12.74 -10.17 -15.96
C HIS A 164 -11.32 -9.67 -16.22
N ASP A 165 -11.20 -8.74 -17.16
CA ASP A 165 -9.96 -8.02 -17.40
C ASP A 165 -9.36 -7.60 -16.06
N GLU A 166 -8.18 -8.14 -15.75
CA GLU A 166 -7.33 -7.61 -14.68
C GLU A 166 -6.90 -6.22 -15.14
N THR A 167 -7.81 -5.25 -15.04
CA THR A 167 -7.43 -3.84 -15.23
C THR A 167 -6.41 -3.53 -14.16
N PRO A 168 -5.17 -3.15 -14.53
CA PRO A 168 -4.20 -2.69 -13.55
C PRO A 168 -4.85 -1.56 -12.77
N LEU A 169 -4.82 -1.64 -11.44
CA LEU A 169 -5.19 -0.52 -10.56
C LEU A 169 -4.15 0.59 -10.72
N LEU A 170 -4.11 1.20 -11.90
CA LEU A 170 -3.36 2.41 -12.18
C LEU A 170 -4.36 3.47 -12.59
N GLY A 171 -4.43 4.52 -11.76
CA GLY A 171 -5.24 5.69 -11.98
C GLY A 171 -5.26 6.13 -13.44
N GLN A 172 -6.37 5.90 -14.10
CA GLN A 172 -6.78 6.72 -15.20
C GLN A 172 -7.78 7.71 -14.64
N SER A 173 -7.28 8.92 -14.40
CA SER A 173 -8.09 10.12 -14.33
C SER A 173 -8.97 10.14 -15.58
N VAL A 174 -10.25 9.82 -15.42
CA VAL A 174 -11.24 10.10 -16.45
C VAL A 174 -11.51 11.60 -16.41
N THR A 175 -10.78 12.33 -17.26
CA THR A 175 -11.23 13.64 -17.70
C THR A 175 -12.46 13.46 -18.62
N ARG A 176 -13.58 13.90 -18.13
CA ARG A 176 -14.70 14.45 -18.91
C ARG A 176 -15.40 15.51 -18.11
#